data_00e8e93a4b4d4b926520c20a7292cb19
#
_entry.id   00e8e93a4b4d4b926520c20a7292cb19
#
_cell.length_a   1.000
_cell.length_b   1.000
_cell.length_c   1.000
_cell.angle_alpha   90.00
_cell.angle_beta   90.00
_cell.angle_gamma   90.00
#
_symmetry.space_group_name_H-M   'P 1'
#
loop_
_entity.id
_entity.type
_entity.pdbx_description
1 polymer ?
#
loop_
_entity_poly.entity_id
_entity_poly.type
_entity_poly.pdbx_seq_one_letter_code
_entity_poly.pdbx_strand_id
1 'polypeptide(L)'
;MDGVWTTAVGYMGGLTKNPTYEEVCSGQTGHTEAVLVVYDPAVVSLTQILTVFWQSHDPTQGHRQGNDIGTQYRSAIYTADANSLAAARESCKRYGLALNRSGFGPITTEIGQAGDFFYAEDYHQQYLHKVPNGYCGLAGCNVRFPDVADLT
;
A
#
# COMPACT_ATOMS: atom_id res chain seq x y z
N MET A 1 1.78 12.83 -9.41
CA MET A 1 2.92 13.18 -8.51
C MET A 1 4.16 13.26 -9.37
N ASP A 2 4.79 14.42 -9.40
CA ASP A 2 6.02 14.62 -10.14
C ASP A 2 7.10 13.67 -9.61
N GLY A 3 7.92 13.14 -10.51
CA GLY A 3 8.92 12.13 -10.19
C GLY A 3 8.42 10.68 -10.17
N VAL A 4 7.12 10.41 -10.19
CA VAL A 4 6.59 9.06 -10.42
C VAL A 4 6.50 8.84 -11.93
N TRP A 5 7.27 7.89 -12.43
CA TRP A 5 7.31 7.58 -13.85
C TRP A 5 6.12 6.74 -14.29
N THR A 6 5.79 5.72 -13.50
CA THR A 6 4.65 4.84 -13.78
C THR A 6 4.20 4.10 -12.54
N THR A 7 2.97 3.65 -12.56
CA THR A 7 2.40 2.72 -11.60
C THR A 7 1.79 1.53 -12.33
N ALA A 8 1.80 0.39 -11.68
CA ALA A 8 1.10 -0.80 -12.16
C ALA A 8 0.45 -1.51 -10.98
N VAL A 9 -0.72 -2.08 -11.19
CA VAL A 9 -1.37 -2.90 -10.17
C VAL A 9 -1.06 -4.38 -10.40
N GLY A 10 -1.02 -5.14 -9.33
CA GLY A 10 -0.68 -6.54 -9.38
C GLY A 10 -0.88 -7.25 -8.06
N TYR A 11 -0.24 -8.40 -7.95
CA TYR A 11 -0.36 -9.30 -6.82
C TYR A 11 1.02 -9.68 -6.31
N MET A 12 1.22 -9.65 -4.99
CA MET A 12 2.48 -10.09 -4.38
C MET A 12 2.31 -10.47 -2.91
N GLY A 13 3.36 -11.00 -2.32
CA GLY A 13 3.38 -11.41 -0.92
C GLY A 13 2.83 -12.81 -0.67
N GLY A 14 2.31 -13.49 -1.68
CA GLY A 14 1.78 -14.84 -1.60
C GLY A 14 2.73 -15.94 -2.06
N LEU A 15 2.20 -17.14 -2.25
CA LEU A 15 2.98 -18.34 -2.51
C LEU A 15 2.86 -18.87 -3.95
N THR A 16 1.80 -18.51 -4.67
CA THR A 16 1.54 -19.01 -6.02
C THR A 16 2.19 -18.13 -7.08
N LYS A 17 2.55 -18.74 -8.21
CA LYS A 17 3.12 -18.03 -9.37
C LYS A 17 2.02 -17.68 -10.37
N ASN A 18 2.16 -16.50 -10.98
CA ASN A 18 1.24 -16.02 -12.03
C ASN A 18 -0.25 -16.19 -11.66
N PRO A 19 -0.69 -15.71 -10.49
CA PRO A 19 -2.07 -15.87 -10.09
C PRO A 19 -3.01 -15.07 -10.98
N THR A 20 -4.21 -15.61 -11.21
CA THR A 20 -5.31 -14.85 -11.83
C THR A 20 -6.07 -14.05 -10.77
N TYR A 21 -6.86 -13.05 -11.22
CA TYR A 21 -7.74 -12.29 -10.34
C TYR A 21 -8.68 -13.20 -9.52
N GLU A 22 -9.29 -14.17 -10.15
CA GLU A 22 -10.20 -15.13 -9.50
C GLU A 22 -9.48 -15.97 -8.44
N GLU A 23 -8.26 -16.42 -8.73
CA GLU A 23 -7.44 -17.15 -7.74
C GLU A 23 -7.09 -16.28 -6.54
N VAL A 24 -6.70 -15.02 -6.74
CA VAL A 24 -6.42 -14.07 -5.65
C VAL A 24 -7.69 -13.80 -4.84
N CYS A 25 -8.83 -13.60 -5.49
CA CYS A 25 -10.12 -13.39 -4.84
C CYS A 25 -10.58 -14.59 -3.99
N SER A 26 -10.11 -15.80 -4.28
CA SER A 26 -10.37 -16.97 -3.44
C SER A 26 -9.75 -16.88 -2.05
N GLY A 27 -8.73 -16.02 -1.85
CA GLY A 27 -7.98 -15.89 -0.61
C GLY A 27 -6.97 -17.03 -0.36
N GLN A 28 -6.80 -17.96 -1.30
CA GLN A 28 -5.94 -19.14 -1.12
C GLN A 28 -4.52 -18.96 -1.66
N THR A 29 -4.25 -17.92 -2.42
CA THR A 29 -2.91 -17.65 -2.98
C THR A 29 -1.96 -17.02 -1.95
N GLY A 30 -2.48 -16.40 -0.91
CA GLY A 30 -1.72 -15.60 0.04
C GLY A 30 -1.29 -14.24 -0.49
N HIS A 31 -1.56 -13.94 -1.78
CA HIS A 31 -1.24 -12.63 -2.36
C HIS A 31 -2.14 -11.53 -1.83
N THR A 32 -1.58 -10.31 -1.76
CA THR A 32 -2.35 -9.07 -1.62
C THR A 32 -2.32 -8.30 -2.93
N GLU A 33 -3.36 -7.53 -3.18
CA GLU A 33 -3.36 -6.54 -4.24
C GLU A 33 -2.36 -5.44 -3.91
N ALA A 34 -1.51 -5.10 -4.86
CA ALA A 34 -0.42 -4.16 -4.66
C ALA A 34 -0.27 -3.20 -5.84
N VAL A 35 0.26 -2.03 -5.56
CA VAL A 35 0.66 -1.05 -6.57
C VAL A 35 2.17 -1.00 -6.64
N LEU A 36 2.72 -1.35 -7.79
CA LEU A 36 4.13 -1.09 -8.11
C LEU A 36 4.29 0.39 -8.44
N VAL A 37 5.22 1.06 -7.79
CA VAL A 37 5.53 2.47 -8.05
C VAL A 37 6.98 2.58 -8.53
N VAL A 38 7.17 3.08 -9.75
CA VAL A 38 8.49 3.38 -10.32
C VAL A 38 8.69 4.89 -10.29
N TYR A 39 9.72 5.34 -9.62
CA TYR A 39 9.93 6.77 -9.38
C TYR A 39 11.40 7.17 -9.45
N ASP A 40 11.63 8.47 -9.67
CA ASP A 40 12.95 9.10 -9.64
C ASP A 40 13.21 9.65 -8.24
N PRO A 41 14.15 9.06 -7.48
CA PRO A 41 14.44 9.51 -6.11
C PRO A 41 15.09 10.91 -6.04
N ALA A 42 15.58 11.45 -7.16
CA ALA A 42 16.07 12.83 -7.23
C ALA A 42 14.93 13.86 -7.28
N VAL A 43 13.72 13.45 -7.68
CA VAL A 43 12.56 14.33 -7.83
C VAL A 43 11.54 14.11 -6.71
N VAL A 44 11.27 12.85 -6.36
CA VAL A 44 10.33 12.50 -5.29
C VAL A 44 10.98 11.52 -4.31
N SER A 45 10.89 11.81 -3.03
CA SER A 45 11.45 10.94 -2.00
C SER A 45 10.53 9.77 -1.68
N LEU A 46 11.12 8.67 -1.19
CA LEU A 46 10.36 7.55 -0.65
C LEU A 46 9.40 7.99 0.46
N THR A 47 9.81 8.94 1.31
CA THR A 47 8.95 9.48 2.38
C THR A 47 7.69 10.13 1.83
N GLN A 48 7.79 10.86 0.72
CA GLN A 48 6.62 11.46 0.08
C GLN A 48 5.66 10.39 -0.47
N ILE A 49 6.19 9.33 -1.06
CA ILE A 49 5.38 8.19 -1.54
C ILE A 49 4.71 7.46 -0.37
N LEU A 50 5.46 7.18 0.69
CA LEU A 50 4.92 6.56 1.91
C LEU A 50 3.86 7.43 2.58
N THR A 51 4.01 8.76 2.54
CA THR A 51 2.98 9.69 3.05
C THR A 51 1.65 9.49 2.31
N VAL A 52 1.68 9.39 0.98
CA VAL A 52 0.49 9.10 0.18
C VAL A 52 -0.11 7.76 0.58
N PHE A 53 0.71 6.72 0.72
CA PHE A 53 0.27 5.40 1.15
C PHE A 53 -0.48 5.45 2.49
N TRP A 54 0.15 6.03 3.51
CA TRP A 54 -0.42 6.10 4.86
C TRP A 54 -1.72 6.90 4.93
N GLN A 55 -1.81 7.99 4.18
CA GLN A 55 -2.98 8.88 4.22
C GLN A 55 -4.14 8.44 3.32
N SER A 56 -3.91 7.51 2.39
CA SER A 56 -4.89 7.12 1.38
C SER A 56 -5.80 5.96 1.80
N HIS A 57 -5.49 5.25 2.86
CA HIS A 57 -6.25 4.09 3.33
C HIS A 57 -6.23 4.00 4.85
N ASP A 58 -6.99 3.07 5.41
CA ASP A 58 -6.94 2.76 6.83
C ASP A 58 -6.03 1.55 7.08
N PRO A 59 -4.82 1.76 7.64
CA PRO A 59 -3.85 0.67 7.85
C PRO A 59 -4.10 -0.13 9.13
N THR A 60 -5.24 0.04 9.79
CA THR A 60 -5.56 -0.61 11.08
C THR A 60 -6.59 -1.73 10.97
N GLN A 61 -7.05 -2.06 9.76
CA GLN A 61 -8.22 -2.94 9.57
C GLN A 61 -7.90 -4.44 9.47
N GLY A 62 -6.63 -4.84 9.53
CA GLY A 62 -6.25 -6.24 9.39
C GLY A 62 -6.46 -6.73 7.95
N HIS A 63 -7.17 -7.84 7.81
CA HIS A 63 -7.41 -8.48 6.51
C HIS A 63 -8.64 -7.89 5.81
N ARG A 64 -8.71 -6.58 5.72
CA ARG A 64 -9.76 -5.87 4.98
C ARG A 64 -9.34 -4.44 4.67
N GLN A 65 -10.04 -3.82 3.74
CA GLN A 65 -10.02 -2.37 3.52
C GLN A 65 -11.43 -1.90 3.19
N GLY A 66 -12.04 -1.16 4.12
CA GLY A 66 -13.42 -0.72 3.98
C GLY A 66 -14.38 -1.89 3.85
N ASN A 67 -15.13 -1.93 2.75
CA ASN A 67 -16.10 -3.00 2.44
C ASN A 67 -15.45 -4.26 1.84
N ASP A 68 -14.19 -4.18 1.42
CA ASP A 68 -13.45 -5.29 0.83
C ASP A 68 -12.83 -6.14 1.94
N ILE A 69 -13.33 -7.36 2.13
CA ILE A 69 -12.92 -8.28 3.20
C ILE A 69 -12.14 -9.45 2.60
N GLY A 70 -10.97 -9.73 3.16
CA GLY A 70 -10.09 -10.84 2.77
C GLY A 70 -8.62 -10.50 2.89
N THR A 71 -7.76 -11.52 2.94
CA THR A 71 -6.31 -11.35 3.03
C THR A 71 -5.72 -10.62 1.83
N GLN A 72 -6.36 -10.71 0.66
CA GLN A 72 -5.97 -10.00 -0.57
C GLN A 72 -6.12 -8.47 -0.47
N TYR A 73 -6.86 -7.98 0.51
CA TYR A 73 -7.07 -6.56 0.76
C TYR A 73 -6.30 -6.03 1.96
N ARG A 74 -5.42 -6.86 2.57
CA ARG A 74 -4.59 -6.42 3.68
C ARG A 74 -3.62 -5.32 3.26
N SER A 75 -3.36 -4.39 4.16
CA SER A 75 -2.36 -3.34 3.97
C SER A 75 -0.95 -3.94 3.99
N ALA A 76 -0.12 -3.58 3.01
CA ALA A 76 1.26 -4.08 2.92
C ALA A 76 2.19 -3.08 2.24
N ILE A 77 3.46 -3.11 2.62
CA ILE A 77 4.58 -2.42 1.98
C ILE A 77 5.67 -3.43 1.71
N TYR A 78 6.10 -3.55 0.46
CA TYR A 78 7.23 -4.38 0.05
C TYR A 78 8.29 -3.51 -0.60
N THR A 79 9.52 -3.61 -0.16
CA THR A 79 10.64 -2.77 -0.59
C THR A 79 11.76 -3.60 -1.21
N ALA A 80 12.47 -3.01 -2.18
CA ALA A 80 13.50 -3.70 -2.94
C ALA A 80 14.84 -3.82 -2.19
N ASP A 81 15.10 -2.95 -1.21
CA ASP A 81 16.39 -2.88 -0.51
C ASP A 81 16.24 -2.62 1.00
N ALA A 82 17.33 -2.84 1.74
CA ALA A 82 17.34 -2.72 3.19
C ALA A 82 17.10 -1.27 3.69
N ASN A 83 17.58 -0.26 2.96
CA ASN A 83 17.40 1.14 3.34
C ASN A 83 15.93 1.55 3.21
N SER A 84 15.30 1.18 2.12
CA SER A 84 13.86 1.42 1.90
C SER A 84 13.00 0.65 2.92
N LEU A 85 13.41 -0.56 3.29
CA LEU A 85 12.74 -1.34 4.33
C LEU A 85 12.80 -0.64 5.69
N ALA A 86 13.96 -0.13 6.07
CA ALA A 86 14.13 0.63 7.31
C ALA A 86 13.29 1.91 7.30
N ALA A 87 13.28 2.64 6.19
CA ALA A 87 12.45 3.84 6.02
C ALA A 87 10.94 3.53 6.13
N ALA A 88 10.50 2.43 5.54
CA ALA A 88 9.10 1.99 5.64
C ALA A 88 8.71 1.67 7.09
N ARG A 89 9.56 0.95 7.82
CA ARG A 89 9.33 0.62 9.23
C ARG A 89 9.31 1.86 10.12
N GLU A 90 10.20 2.81 9.86
CA GLU A 90 10.24 4.07 10.61
C GLU A 90 8.98 4.92 10.33
N SER A 91 8.55 5.00 9.08
CA SER A 91 7.32 5.69 8.70
C SER A 91 6.08 5.06 9.38
N CYS A 92 6.05 3.74 9.50
CA CYS A 92 5.00 3.01 10.20
C CYS A 92 4.92 3.42 11.69
N LYS A 93 6.05 3.50 12.37
CA LYS A 93 6.09 3.93 13.78
C LYS A 93 5.56 5.35 13.93
N ARG A 94 6.02 6.26 13.09
CA ARG A 94 5.61 7.67 13.11
C ARG A 94 4.11 7.83 12.88
N TYR A 95 3.59 7.19 11.85
CA TYR A 95 2.17 7.26 11.53
C TYR A 95 1.31 6.55 12.59
N GLY A 96 1.80 5.45 13.15
CA GLY A 96 1.15 4.74 14.25
C GLY A 96 0.95 5.59 15.50
N LEU A 97 1.92 6.44 15.83
CA LEU A 97 1.79 7.40 16.94
C LEU A 97 0.72 8.46 16.65
N ALA A 98 0.68 8.99 15.43
CA ALA A 98 -0.35 9.95 15.01
C ALA A 98 -1.75 9.34 15.03
N LEU A 99 -1.90 8.13 14.55
CA LEU A 99 -3.16 7.39 14.57
C LEU A 99 -3.63 7.10 16.02
N ASN A 100 -2.72 6.67 16.88
CA ASN A 100 -3.03 6.42 18.29
C ASN A 100 -3.54 7.68 18.99
N ARG A 101 -2.90 8.82 18.77
CA ARG A 101 -3.34 10.12 19.31
C ARG A 101 -4.72 10.53 18.81
N SER A 102 -5.12 10.04 17.64
CA SER A 102 -6.42 10.30 17.01
C SER A 102 -7.48 9.24 17.34
N GLY A 103 -7.18 8.29 18.21
CA GLY A 103 -8.13 7.28 18.69
C GLY A 103 -8.20 6.01 17.85
N PHE A 104 -7.29 5.82 16.89
CA PHE A 104 -7.20 4.58 16.11
C PHE A 104 -6.40 3.49 16.83
N GLY A 105 -6.66 2.24 16.48
CA GLY A 105 -5.90 1.09 16.95
C GLY A 105 -4.52 0.98 16.30
N PRO A 106 -3.77 -0.09 16.59
CA PRO A 106 -2.43 -0.29 16.03
C PRO A 106 -2.48 -0.56 14.53
N ILE A 107 -1.40 -0.15 13.83
CA ILE A 107 -1.21 -0.46 12.41
C ILE A 107 -1.02 -1.97 12.24
N THR A 108 -1.72 -2.53 11.26
CA THR A 108 -1.65 -3.96 10.90
C THR A 108 -0.91 -4.19 9.58
N THR A 109 -0.35 -3.14 8.97
CA THR A 109 0.38 -3.21 7.70
C THR A 109 1.53 -4.20 7.77
N GLU A 110 1.56 -5.15 6.84
CA GLU A 110 2.71 -6.04 6.63
C GLU A 110 3.85 -5.25 5.97
N ILE A 111 5.05 -5.30 6.53
CA ILE A 111 6.22 -4.62 5.98
C ILE A 111 7.34 -5.63 5.82
N GLY A 112 7.78 -5.82 4.58
CA GLY A 112 8.80 -6.79 4.26
C GLY A 112 9.58 -6.47 2.99
N GLN A 113 10.57 -7.32 2.71
CA GLN A 113 11.31 -7.26 1.47
C GLN A 113 10.45 -7.77 0.31
N ALA A 114 10.52 -7.10 -0.84
CA ALA A 114 9.80 -7.48 -2.03
C ALA A 114 10.24 -8.85 -2.56
N GLY A 115 9.28 -9.72 -2.80
CA GLY A 115 9.43 -10.91 -3.62
C GLY A 115 8.95 -10.65 -5.06
N ASP A 116 8.43 -11.67 -5.71
CA ASP A 116 7.93 -11.56 -7.07
C ASP A 116 6.64 -10.74 -7.13
N PHE A 117 6.58 -9.83 -8.10
CA PHE A 117 5.39 -9.08 -8.42
C PHE A 117 4.76 -9.63 -9.70
N PHE A 118 3.47 -9.97 -9.63
CA PHE A 118 2.70 -10.47 -10.77
C PHE A 118 1.72 -9.41 -11.22
N TYR A 119 1.85 -8.93 -12.45
CA TYR A 119 0.97 -7.91 -13.01
C TYR A 119 -0.47 -8.40 -13.05
N ALA A 120 -1.40 -7.57 -12.61
CA ALA A 120 -2.82 -7.80 -12.83
C ALA A 120 -3.17 -7.64 -14.32
N GLU A 121 -4.35 -8.10 -14.68
CA GLU A 121 -4.88 -8.08 -16.04
C GLU A 121 -4.97 -6.66 -16.59
N ASP A 122 -4.89 -6.51 -17.91
CA ASP A 122 -4.85 -5.19 -18.57
C ASP A 122 -6.04 -4.31 -18.22
N TYR A 123 -7.22 -4.88 -18.00
CA TYR A 123 -8.40 -4.10 -17.64
C TYR A 123 -8.34 -3.50 -16.22
N HIS A 124 -7.48 -4.03 -15.34
CA HIS A 124 -7.22 -3.46 -14.02
C HIS A 124 -6.19 -2.31 -14.05
N GLN A 125 -5.30 -2.31 -15.05
CA GLN A 125 -4.26 -1.30 -15.14
C GLN A 125 -4.88 0.09 -15.40
N GLN A 126 -4.52 1.08 -14.55
CA GLN A 126 -5.04 2.44 -14.63
C GLN A 126 -6.59 2.51 -14.62
N TYR A 127 -7.23 1.64 -13.84
CA TYR A 127 -8.67 1.44 -13.86
C TYR A 127 -9.47 2.74 -13.66
N LEU A 128 -9.14 3.55 -12.66
CA LEU A 128 -9.86 4.81 -12.40
C LEU A 128 -9.61 5.87 -13.46
N HIS A 129 -8.50 5.80 -14.19
CA HIS A 129 -8.28 6.66 -15.36
C HIS A 129 -9.19 6.25 -16.53
N LYS A 130 -9.32 4.95 -16.76
CA LYS A 130 -10.19 4.40 -17.83
C LYS A 130 -11.67 4.51 -17.48
N VAL A 131 -12.01 4.36 -16.21
CA VAL A 131 -13.37 4.38 -15.66
C VAL A 131 -13.42 5.34 -14.47
N PRO A 132 -13.53 6.67 -14.69
CA PRO A 132 -13.40 7.68 -13.63
C PRO A 132 -14.42 7.53 -12.49
N ASN A 133 -15.60 6.98 -12.75
CA ASN A 133 -16.65 6.70 -11.77
C ASN A 133 -16.64 5.26 -11.27
N GLY A 134 -15.57 4.52 -11.54
CA GLY A 134 -15.41 3.14 -11.09
C GLY A 134 -15.28 3.04 -9.58
N TYR A 135 -15.53 1.83 -9.06
CA TYR A 135 -15.41 1.55 -7.63
C TYR A 135 -13.98 1.75 -7.13
N CYS A 136 -13.84 2.48 -6.01
CA CYS A 136 -12.62 2.59 -5.23
C CYS A 136 -12.97 2.45 -3.75
N GLY A 137 -12.51 1.36 -3.11
CA GLY A 137 -12.76 1.07 -1.69
C GLY A 137 -11.82 1.79 -0.72
N LEU A 138 -10.91 2.64 -1.23
CA LEU A 138 -9.92 3.31 -0.40
C LEU A 138 -10.50 4.58 0.26
N ALA A 139 -10.33 4.68 1.57
CA ALA A 139 -10.62 5.88 2.34
C ALA A 139 -9.61 6.01 3.47
N GLY A 140 -8.99 7.19 3.59
CA GLY A 140 -8.03 7.49 4.65
C GLY A 140 -8.70 7.73 6.01
N CYS A 141 -7.87 7.73 7.04
CA CYS A 141 -8.30 8.02 8.42
C CYS A 141 -8.45 9.51 8.74
N ASN A 142 -8.22 10.39 7.76
CA ASN A 142 -8.14 11.85 7.97
C ASN A 142 -7.07 12.30 8.99
N VAL A 143 -6.06 11.49 9.18
CA VAL A 143 -4.90 11.79 10.03
C VAL A 143 -3.72 12.14 9.13
N ARG A 144 -3.13 13.30 9.36
CA ARG A 144 -1.96 13.75 8.60
C ARG A 144 -0.72 12.96 9.03
N PHE A 145 0.12 12.62 8.05
CA PHE A 145 1.44 12.05 8.34
C PHE A 145 2.30 13.11 9.06
N PRO A 146 2.87 12.80 10.23
CA PRO A 146 3.58 13.79 11.04
C PRO A 146 4.89 14.24 10.39
N ASP A 147 5.14 15.53 10.40
CA ASP A 147 6.44 16.10 10.05
C ASP A 147 7.48 15.77 11.14
N VAL A 148 8.77 15.90 10.81
CA VAL A 148 9.86 15.63 11.78
C VAL A 148 9.74 16.51 13.03
N ALA A 149 9.23 17.73 12.86
CA ALA A 149 9.01 18.67 13.97
C ALA A 149 7.90 18.25 14.94
N ASP A 150 6.97 17.40 14.51
CA ASP A 150 5.84 16.95 15.34
C ASP A 150 6.22 15.80 16.30
N LEU A 151 7.48 15.34 16.24
CA LEU A 151 7.99 14.20 17.02
C LEU A 151 8.77 14.64 18.26
N THR A 152 8.96 15.93 18.43
CA THR A 152 9.60 16.54 19.62
C THR A 152 8.54 17.10 20.56
#